data_117958ab7ccf78e07d999fe49e2d2641
#
_entry.id   117958ab7ccf78e07d999fe49e2d2641
#
_cell.length_a   1.000
_cell.length_b   1.000
_cell.length_c   1.000
_cell.angle_alpha   90.00
_cell.angle_beta   90.00
_cell.angle_gamma   90.00
#
_symmetry.space_group_name_H-M   'P 1'
#
loop_
_entity.id
_entity.type
_entity.pdbx_description
1 polymer ?
#
loop_
_entity_poly.entity_id
_entity_poly.type
_entity_poly.pdbx_seq_one_letter_code
_entity_poly.pdbx_strand_id
1 'polypeptide(L)'
;MMKVISYISIFLVLTGFKSLAQSQFKEARLILNSGDSLKGLIDYRGDYLMARECRFKSDEKSEITVYNPYEIIAFWFKDSKYFISKNYNSDRYFFEFLVDGQMDVLYLRESGEGNYFIEKDSLALIKLPYKKGLRFKNETAYAYESTIHNGILKLYTNDQPTLEKNINSIKSPNHKNLISFARNYHDLSCESEDCIVYEKKSGKINFGLELISAYTIFVNNNSDLVERTYFAQNSLMQYGFIIHLWMPRTSEKIFLRTGYSLMYVNNSEVEGIVGKMPLMIEYQYPKYKI
;
A
#
# COMPACT_ATOMS: atom_id res chain seq x y z
N MET A 1 19.22 -43.37 0.51
CA MET A 1 18.51 -42.23 -0.13
C MET A 1 18.03 -41.16 0.86
N MET A 2 17.40 -41.50 1.96
CA MET A 2 16.94 -40.51 2.98
C MET A 2 18.03 -39.62 3.59
N LYS A 3 19.25 -40.14 3.88
CA LYS A 3 20.36 -39.34 4.44
C LYS A 3 20.85 -38.27 3.48
N VAL A 4 20.88 -38.54 2.17
CA VAL A 4 21.31 -37.58 1.13
C VAL A 4 20.29 -36.43 0.99
N ILE A 5 18.99 -36.73 1.04
CA ILE A 5 17.91 -35.75 0.99
C ILE A 5 17.97 -34.83 2.23
N SER A 6 18.28 -35.38 3.40
CA SER A 6 18.45 -34.62 4.64
C SER A 6 19.62 -33.62 4.55
N TYR A 7 20.75 -34.01 3.96
CA TYR A 7 21.91 -33.12 3.76
C TYR A 7 21.64 -32.03 2.73
N ILE A 8 20.90 -32.34 1.66
CA ILE A 8 20.49 -31.35 0.65
C ILE A 8 19.53 -30.31 1.27
N SER A 9 18.59 -30.75 2.12
CA SER A 9 17.68 -29.83 2.81
C SER A 9 18.41 -28.94 3.81
N ILE A 10 19.40 -29.45 4.56
CA ILE A 10 20.23 -28.66 5.49
C ILE A 10 21.10 -27.68 4.71
N PHE A 11 21.68 -28.08 3.57
CA PHE A 11 22.46 -27.18 2.71
C PHE A 11 21.64 -26.07 2.10
N LEU A 12 20.39 -26.31 1.69
CA LEU A 12 19.45 -25.29 1.20
C LEU A 12 19.02 -24.30 2.29
N VAL A 13 18.95 -24.73 3.55
CA VAL A 13 18.65 -23.86 4.69
C VAL A 13 19.88 -22.99 5.07
N LEU A 14 21.09 -23.52 4.89
CA LEU A 14 22.33 -22.80 5.20
C LEU A 14 22.77 -21.81 4.11
N THR A 15 22.36 -21.99 2.86
CA THR A 15 22.45 -20.94 1.85
C THR A 15 21.37 -19.91 2.12
N GLY A 16 21.54 -19.16 3.21
CA GLY A 16 20.64 -18.09 3.59
C GLY A 16 20.39 -17.18 2.38
N PHE A 17 19.26 -17.37 1.72
CA PHE A 17 18.73 -16.36 0.83
C PHE A 17 18.67 -15.07 1.63
N LYS A 18 19.60 -14.15 1.38
CA LYS A 18 19.40 -12.78 1.79
C LYS A 18 18.04 -12.42 1.24
N SER A 19 17.03 -12.44 2.08
CA SER A 19 15.73 -11.84 1.75
C SER A 19 16.05 -10.40 1.45
N LEU A 20 16.32 -10.13 0.20
CA LEU A 20 16.31 -8.76 -0.31
C LEU A 20 14.88 -8.33 -0.07
N ALA A 21 14.65 -7.61 1.01
CA ALA A 21 13.43 -6.84 1.18
C ALA A 21 13.22 -6.16 -0.16
N GLN A 22 12.20 -6.57 -0.90
CA GLN A 22 12.04 -6.24 -2.32
C GLN A 22 11.86 -4.73 -2.42
N SER A 23 12.98 -4.03 -2.56
CA SER A 23 13.00 -2.63 -2.90
C SER A 23 12.62 -2.53 -4.38
N GLN A 24 11.49 -1.90 -4.67
CA GLN A 24 11.01 -1.71 -6.04
C GLN A 24 11.52 -0.40 -6.59
N PHE A 25 12.81 -0.34 -6.96
CA PHE A 25 13.36 0.83 -7.61
C PHE A 25 12.77 0.99 -9.02
N LYS A 26 12.18 2.17 -9.29
CA LYS A 26 11.58 2.54 -10.58
C LYS A 26 12.22 3.80 -11.12
N GLU A 27 12.23 3.94 -12.44
CA GLU A 27 12.66 5.18 -13.10
C GLU A 27 11.88 6.38 -12.55
N ALA A 28 12.64 7.38 -12.12
CA ALA A 28 12.08 8.53 -11.45
C ALA A 28 12.98 9.77 -11.62
N ARG A 29 12.45 10.90 -11.19
CA ARG A 29 13.19 12.16 -11.07
C ARG A 29 12.87 12.81 -9.74
N LEU A 30 13.78 13.66 -9.27
CA LEU A 30 13.55 14.54 -8.12
C LEU A 30 14.08 15.93 -8.41
N ILE A 31 13.56 16.93 -7.69
CA ILE A 31 14.00 18.33 -7.73
C ILE A 31 14.53 18.69 -6.36
N LEU A 32 15.80 19.06 -6.30
CA LEU A 32 16.45 19.58 -5.11
C LEU A 32 15.93 20.99 -4.76
N ASN A 33 16.13 21.42 -3.52
CA ASN A 33 15.80 22.80 -3.13
C ASN A 33 16.59 23.87 -3.91
N SER A 34 17.73 23.51 -4.52
CA SER A 34 18.48 24.37 -5.46
C SER A 34 17.75 24.60 -6.78
N GLY A 35 16.70 23.82 -7.09
CA GLY A 35 16.02 23.78 -8.39
C GLY A 35 16.62 22.76 -9.37
N ASP A 36 17.73 22.12 -9.02
CA ASP A 36 18.35 21.10 -9.87
C ASP A 36 17.49 19.84 -9.95
N SER A 37 17.37 19.27 -11.14
CA SER A 37 16.64 18.01 -11.36
C SER A 37 17.61 16.84 -11.51
N LEU A 38 17.44 15.82 -10.68
CA LEU A 38 18.19 14.57 -10.76
C LEU A 38 17.32 13.46 -11.36
N LYS A 39 17.87 12.75 -12.35
CA LYS A 39 17.25 11.55 -12.93
C LYS A 39 17.91 10.30 -12.33
N GLY A 40 17.11 9.30 -11.99
CA GLY A 40 17.60 8.06 -11.43
C GLY A 40 16.48 7.08 -11.11
N LEU A 41 16.65 6.37 -10.02
CA LEU A 41 15.73 5.35 -9.54
C LEU A 41 15.26 5.72 -8.14
N ILE A 42 13.96 5.62 -7.88
CA ILE A 42 13.37 5.83 -6.54
C ILE A 42 12.67 4.55 -6.09
N ASP A 43 12.86 4.18 -4.83
CA ASP A 43 12.22 3.03 -4.20
C ASP A 43 10.71 3.28 -4.05
N TYR A 44 9.91 2.56 -4.87
CA TYR A 44 8.46 2.67 -4.87
C TYR A 44 7.87 1.89 -3.69
N ARG A 45 7.56 2.60 -2.64
CA ARG A 45 7.01 2.03 -1.40
C ARG A 45 5.56 2.44 -1.19
N GLY A 46 4.97 2.00 -0.09
CA GLY A 46 3.64 2.44 0.32
C GLY A 46 3.58 3.95 0.62
N ASP A 47 2.38 4.52 0.42
CA ASP A 47 2.14 5.97 0.50
C ASP A 47 2.55 6.59 1.85
N TYR A 48 2.46 5.82 2.94
CA TYR A 48 2.89 6.27 4.26
C TYR A 48 4.40 6.54 4.35
N LEU A 49 5.21 5.67 3.78
CA LEU A 49 6.67 5.81 3.78
C LEU A 49 7.10 6.88 2.78
N MET A 50 6.47 6.91 1.59
CA MET A 50 6.76 7.89 0.56
C MET A 50 6.36 9.32 0.96
N ALA A 51 5.41 9.47 1.87
CA ALA A 51 5.07 10.77 2.45
C ALA A 51 6.18 11.36 3.35
N ARG A 52 7.16 10.56 3.77
CA ARG A 52 8.17 10.95 4.75
C ARG A 52 9.60 10.93 4.24
N GLU A 53 9.89 10.04 3.29
CA GLU A 53 11.24 9.91 2.75
C GLU A 53 11.23 9.46 1.29
N CYS A 54 12.15 10.00 0.51
CA CYS A 54 12.45 9.60 -0.85
C CYS A 54 13.79 8.87 -0.86
N ARG A 55 13.81 7.59 -1.22
CA ARG A 55 15.04 6.79 -1.34
C ARG A 55 15.46 6.74 -2.79
N PHE A 56 16.52 7.42 -3.11
CA PHE A 56 17.02 7.66 -4.45
C PHE A 56 18.33 6.94 -4.73
N LYS A 57 18.52 6.51 -5.97
CA LYS A 57 19.78 6.04 -6.55
C LYS A 57 20.00 6.72 -7.88
N SER A 58 21.23 7.11 -8.21
CA SER A 58 21.56 7.61 -9.54
C SER A 58 21.49 6.53 -10.62
N ASP A 59 21.83 5.28 -10.25
CA ASP A 59 21.77 4.08 -11.09
C ASP A 59 21.60 2.81 -10.23
N GLU A 60 21.51 1.65 -10.86
CA GLU A 60 21.30 0.37 -10.16
C GLU A 60 22.43 0.00 -9.17
N LYS A 61 23.66 0.43 -9.42
CA LYS A 61 24.84 0.08 -8.63
C LYS A 61 25.16 1.10 -7.55
N SER A 62 24.58 2.29 -7.63
CA SER A 62 24.84 3.38 -6.69
C SER A 62 24.25 3.09 -5.31
N GLU A 63 24.84 3.69 -4.30
CA GLU A 63 24.30 3.68 -2.95
C GLU A 63 22.98 4.44 -2.86
N ILE A 64 22.18 4.09 -1.85
CA ILE A 64 20.89 4.74 -1.61
C ILE A 64 21.12 6.05 -0.87
N THR A 65 20.73 7.15 -1.46
CA THR A 65 20.58 8.45 -0.80
C THR A 65 19.14 8.62 -0.33
N VAL A 66 18.95 8.99 0.94
CA VAL A 66 17.62 9.21 1.52
C VAL A 66 17.41 10.70 1.68
N TYR A 67 16.37 11.22 1.02
CA TYR A 67 15.95 12.62 1.13
C TYR A 67 14.68 12.72 1.98
N ASN A 68 14.66 13.64 2.91
CA ASN A 68 13.46 14.02 3.66
C ASN A 68 12.72 15.21 2.97
N PRO A 69 11.48 15.55 3.40
CA PRO A 69 10.71 16.62 2.77
C PRO A 69 11.33 18.02 2.86
N TYR A 70 12.30 18.26 3.73
CA TYR A 70 12.99 19.55 3.83
C TYR A 70 14.14 19.70 2.84
N GLU A 71 14.59 18.60 2.20
CA GLU A 71 15.79 18.60 1.35
C GLU A 71 15.47 18.67 -0.13
N ILE A 72 14.26 18.25 -0.54
CA ILE A 72 13.83 18.28 -1.93
C ILE A 72 12.44 18.90 -2.08
N ILE A 73 12.20 19.56 -3.23
CA ILE A 73 10.93 20.19 -3.57
C ILE A 73 9.90 19.14 -3.97
N ALA A 74 10.30 18.18 -4.83
CA ALA A 74 9.39 17.20 -5.41
C ALA A 74 10.14 15.97 -5.90
N PHE A 75 9.41 14.88 -6.08
CA PHE A 75 9.87 13.73 -6.86
C PHE A 75 8.70 13.04 -7.55
N TRP A 76 8.96 12.35 -8.66
CA TRP A 76 7.93 11.64 -9.40
C TRP A 76 8.49 10.42 -10.12
N PHE A 77 7.63 9.46 -10.31
CA PHE A 77 7.92 8.26 -11.09
C PHE A 77 7.50 8.45 -12.54
N LYS A 78 8.26 7.91 -13.46
CA LYS A 78 7.87 7.89 -14.86
C LYS A 78 6.50 7.22 -15.02
N ASP A 79 5.59 7.95 -15.64
CA ASP A 79 4.21 7.48 -15.91
C ASP A 79 3.39 7.06 -14.69
N SER A 80 3.69 7.59 -13.51
CA SER A 80 3.02 7.26 -12.26
C SER A 80 2.89 8.50 -11.35
N LYS A 81 2.95 8.29 -10.05
CA LYS A 81 2.72 9.28 -9.00
C LYS A 81 3.72 10.43 -9.01
N TYR A 82 3.23 11.61 -8.69
CA TYR A 82 4.00 12.81 -8.40
C TYR A 82 3.85 13.18 -6.93
N PHE A 83 4.95 13.55 -6.28
CA PHE A 83 4.99 13.96 -4.88
C PHE A 83 5.62 15.33 -4.75
N ILE A 84 4.95 16.22 -3.99
CA ILE A 84 5.42 17.57 -3.71
C ILE A 84 5.57 17.79 -2.22
N SER A 85 6.64 18.48 -1.83
CA SER A 85 6.91 18.80 -0.44
C SER A 85 6.11 20.03 0.01
N LYS A 86 5.26 19.88 1.03
CA LYS A 86 4.46 20.97 1.61
C LYS A 86 4.43 20.92 3.13
N ASN A 87 4.27 22.07 3.76
CA ASN A 87 4.11 22.18 5.20
C ASN A 87 2.67 21.82 5.61
N TYR A 88 2.55 21.05 6.69
CA TYR A 88 1.27 20.72 7.31
C TYR A 88 1.47 20.39 8.79
N ASN A 89 0.66 20.97 9.68
CA ASN A 89 0.70 20.75 11.14
C ASN A 89 2.10 20.90 11.77
N SER A 90 2.79 21.98 11.45
CA SER A 90 4.14 22.28 11.96
C SER A 90 5.26 21.34 11.50
N ASP A 91 4.98 20.47 10.55
CA ASP A 91 5.96 19.57 9.94
C ASP A 91 5.86 19.64 8.40
N ARG A 92 6.74 18.95 7.72
CA ARG A 92 6.78 18.91 6.27
C ARG A 92 6.66 17.48 5.75
N TYR A 93 5.83 17.28 4.72
CA TYR A 93 5.52 15.98 4.14
C TYR A 93 5.58 16.02 2.64
N PHE A 94 5.81 14.87 2.02
CA PHE A 94 5.55 14.67 0.61
C PHE A 94 4.09 14.31 0.40
N PHE A 95 3.35 15.23 -0.22
CA PHE A 95 1.97 14.99 -0.64
C PHE A 95 1.95 14.36 -2.02
N GLU A 96 1.18 13.29 -2.22
CA GLU A 96 0.87 12.83 -3.57
C GLU A 96 0.01 13.89 -4.26
N PHE A 97 0.48 14.43 -5.37
CA PHE A 97 -0.21 15.42 -6.16
C PHE A 97 -1.12 14.71 -7.16
N LEU A 98 -2.43 14.81 -6.98
CA LEU A 98 -3.39 14.09 -7.80
C LEU A 98 -3.81 14.90 -9.03
N VAL A 99 -4.09 16.18 -8.84
CA VAL A 99 -4.52 17.12 -9.89
C VAL A 99 -3.82 18.45 -9.68
N ASP A 100 -3.21 18.97 -10.73
CA ASP A 100 -2.67 20.29 -10.86
C ASP A 100 -3.57 21.09 -11.82
N GLY A 101 -4.26 22.10 -11.33
CA GLY A 101 -5.27 22.84 -12.08
C GLY A 101 -5.67 24.14 -11.38
N GLN A 102 -6.83 24.69 -11.73
CA GLN A 102 -7.39 25.87 -11.02
C GLN A 102 -7.65 25.61 -9.54
N MET A 103 -7.76 24.35 -9.17
CA MET A 103 -7.77 23.86 -7.80
C MET A 103 -6.95 22.58 -7.74
N ASP A 104 -5.89 22.62 -6.96
CA ASP A 104 -5.03 21.48 -6.71
C ASP A 104 -5.70 20.48 -5.80
N VAL A 105 -5.51 19.20 -6.07
CA VAL A 105 -5.93 18.10 -5.20
C VAL A 105 -4.71 17.30 -4.79
N LEU A 106 -4.52 17.18 -3.47
CA LEU A 106 -3.39 16.49 -2.87
C LEU A 106 -3.86 15.39 -1.92
N TYR A 107 -3.01 14.40 -1.74
CA TYR A 107 -3.26 13.29 -0.84
C TYR A 107 -2.06 13.07 0.07
N LEU A 108 -2.33 12.87 1.36
CA LEU A 108 -1.34 12.52 2.37
C LEU A 108 -1.80 11.31 3.17
N ARG A 109 -0.96 10.28 3.23
CA ARG A 109 -1.20 9.15 4.10
C ARG A 109 -0.48 9.34 5.43
N GLU A 110 -1.25 9.62 6.46
CA GLU A 110 -0.81 9.61 7.86
C GLU A 110 -0.97 8.20 8.44
N SER A 111 -0.64 7.99 9.71
CA SER A 111 -0.69 6.67 10.36
C SER A 111 -2.08 6.02 10.27
N GLY A 112 -2.27 5.17 9.30
CA GLY A 112 -3.49 4.35 9.12
C GLY A 112 -4.54 4.95 8.20
N GLU A 113 -4.65 6.28 8.05
CA GLU A 113 -5.68 6.94 7.26
C GLU A 113 -5.10 7.77 6.12
N GLY A 114 -5.78 7.75 4.96
CA GLY A 114 -5.50 8.65 3.86
C GLY A 114 -6.32 9.93 3.98
N ASN A 115 -5.66 11.06 3.89
CA ASN A 115 -6.28 12.37 3.99
C ASN A 115 -6.17 13.13 2.67
N TYR A 116 -7.23 13.81 2.30
CA TYR A 116 -7.29 14.63 1.09
C TYR A 116 -7.22 16.09 1.43
N PHE A 117 -6.58 16.84 0.56
CA PHE A 117 -6.38 18.28 0.70
C PHE A 117 -6.68 18.94 -0.63
N ILE A 118 -7.11 20.19 -0.56
CA ILE A 118 -7.23 21.07 -1.72
C ILE A 118 -6.46 22.36 -1.45
N GLU A 119 -5.99 22.96 -2.52
CA GLU A 119 -5.33 24.25 -2.54
C GLU A 119 -5.76 25.03 -3.78
N LYS A 120 -5.79 26.34 -3.69
CA LYS A 120 -6.07 27.24 -4.82
C LYS A 120 -5.16 28.46 -4.65
N ASP A 121 -4.71 29.07 -5.73
CA ASP A 121 -3.73 30.17 -5.70
C ASP A 121 -4.00 31.26 -4.67
N SER A 122 -5.26 31.58 -4.46
CA SER A 122 -5.71 32.61 -3.50
C SER A 122 -6.09 32.07 -2.13
N LEU A 123 -6.10 30.75 -1.91
CA LEU A 123 -6.56 30.08 -0.72
C LEU A 123 -5.56 29.00 -0.28
N ALA A 124 -5.27 28.98 1.03
CA ALA A 124 -4.28 28.06 1.59
C ALA A 124 -4.68 26.58 1.48
N LEU A 125 -3.67 25.70 1.55
CA LEU A 125 -3.86 24.26 1.65
C LEU A 125 -4.78 23.92 2.82
N ILE A 126 -5.89 23.21 2.54
CA ILE A 126 -6.85 22.80 3.55
C ILE A 126 -7.19 21.31 3.45
N LYS A 127 -7.26 20.66 4.60
CA LYS A 127 -7.72 19.27 4.70
C LYS A 127 -9.23 19.16 4.44
N LEU A 128 -9.66 18.12 3.73
CA LEU A 128 -11.05 17.73 3.55
C LEU A 128 -11.44 16.67 4.59
N PRO A 129 -11.92 17.05 5.77
CA PRO A 129 -12.19 16.12 6.84
C PRO A 129 -13.42 15.28 6.54
N TYR A 130 -13.29 13.97 6.75
CA TYR A 130 -14.41 13.04 6.68
C TYR A 130 -14.40 12.13 7.90
N LYS A 131 -15.55 12.00 8.54
CA LYS A 131 -15.76 11.09 9.66
C LYS A 131 -17.09 10.37 9.49
N LYS A 132 -17.08 9.09 9.78
CA LYS A 132 -18.30 8.28 9.90
C LYS A 132 -18.30 7.57 11.24
N GLY A 133 -19.47 7.28 11.76
CA GLY A 133 -19.58 6.61 13.05
C GLY A 133 -21.03 6.36 13.44
N LEU A 134 -21.20 5.95 14.69
CA LEU A 134 -22.51 5.81 15.32
C LEU A 134 -22.69 6.93 16.34
N ARG A 135 -23.86 7.55 16.33
CA ARG A 135 -24.32 8.44 17.40
C ARG A 135 -25.49 7.78 18.11
N PHE A 136 -25.53 7.88 19.42
CA PHE A 136 -26.60 7.36 20.23
C PHE A 136 -27.53 8.50 20.64
N LYS A 137 -28.83 8.29 20.43
CA LYS A 137 -29.88 9.16 20.94
C LYS A 137 -30.96 8.29 21.56
N ASN A 138 -31.24 8.45 22.83
CA ASN A 138 -32.20 7.66 23.58
C ASN A 138 -32.00 6.15 23.37
N GLU A 139 -30.78 5.65 23.59
CA GLU A 139 -30.36 4.24 23.42
C GLU A 139 -30.42 3.69 21.99
N THR A 140 -30.89 4.47 21.03
CA THR A 140 -30.92 4.08 19.61
C THR A 140 -29.66 4.55 18.90
N ALA A 141 -28.98 3.64 18.21
CA ALA A 141 -27.78 3.94 17.43
C ALA A 141 -28.17 4.43 16.03
N TYR A 142 -27.64 5.58 15.64
CA TYR A 142 -27.78 6.15 14.31
C TYR A 142 -26.42 6.25 13.63
N ALA A 143 -26.31 5.73 12.41
CA ALA A 143 -25.14 5.97 11.58
C ALA A 143 -25.10 7.45 11.17
N TYR A 144 -23.94 8.08 11.26
CA TYR A 144 -23.75 9.41 10.72
C TYR A 144 -22.51 9.47 9.82
N GLU A 145 -22.56 10.37 8.86
CA GLU A 145 -21.44 10.73 8.00
C GLU A 145 -21.28 12.26 8.03
N SER A 146 -20.01 12.69 8.11
CA SER A 146 -19.68 14.12 8.11
C SER A 146 -19.77 14.67 6.69
N THR A 147 -20.34 15.87 6.54
CA THR A 147 -20.43 16.64 5.28
C THR A 147 -19.53 17.89 5.29
N ILE A 148 -18.61 18.01 6.24
CA ILE A 148 -17.74 19.18 6.39
C ILE A 148 -16.92 19.42 5.11
N HIS A 149 -16.42 18.35 4.49
CA HIS A 149 -15.69 18.43 3.22
C HIS A 149 -16.51 19.09 2.10
N ASN A 150 -17.84 18.87 2.06
CA ASN A 150 -18.71 19.51 1.06
C ASN A 150 -18.81 21.04 1.29
N GLY A 151 -18.86 21.46 2.54
CA GLY A 151 -18.83 22.90 2.89
C GLY A 151 -17.52 23.57 2.45
N ILE A 152 -16.39 22.88 2.65
CA ILE A 152 -15.09 23.38 2.22
C ILE A 152 -15.00 23.44 0.69
N LEU A 153 -15.46 22.39 -0.02
CA LEU A 153 -15.49 22.39 -1.49
C LEU A 153 -16.36 23.54 -2.03
N LYS A 154 -17.54 23.79 -1.45
CA LYS A 154 -18.40 24.93 -1.82
C LYS A 154 -17.71 26.28 -1.60
N LEU A 155 -16.94 26.43 -0.52
CA LEU A 155 -16.20 27.65 -0.24
C LEU A 155 -15.11 27.90 -1.29
N TYR A 156 -14.36 26.85 -1.67
CA TYR A 156 -13.25 26.93 -2.64
C TYR A 156 -13.71 27.11 -4.10
N THR A 157 -14.96 26.75 -4.38
CA THR A 157 -15.56 26.85 -5.72
C THR A 157 -16.81 27.72 -5.72
N ASN A 158 -16.88 28.74 -4.87
CA ASN A 158 -18.01 29.69 -4.78
C ASN A 158 -18.23 30.50 -6.05
N ASP A 159 -17.22 30.63 -6.90
CA ASP A 159 -17.24 31.22 -8.24
C ASP A 159 -17.98 30.34 -9.27
N GLN A 160 -18.25 29.05 -8.95
CA GLN A 160 -18.92 28.08 -9.84
C GLN A 160 -20.14 27.40 -9.16
N PRO A 161 -21.26 28.10 -8.94
CA PRO A 161 -22.42 27.55 -8.23
C PRO A 161 -23.03 26.30 -8.87
N THR A 162 -22.80 26.11 -10.17
CA THR A 162 -23.30 24.94 -10.93
C THR A 162 -22.75 23.61 -10.41
N LEU A 163 -21.61 23.63 -9.69
CA LEU A 163 -20.98 22.46 -9.11
C LEU A 163 -21.66 21.94 -7.82
N GLU A 164 -22.65 22.63 -7.30
CA GLU A 164 -23.30 22.25 -6.04
C GLU A 164 -23.83 20.81 -6.05
N LYS A 165 -24.43 20.37 -7.16
CA LYS A 165 -24.90 18.97 -7.29
C LYS A 165 -23.74 17.98 -7.24
N ASN A 166 -22.63 18.31 -7.88
CA ASN A 166 -21.43 17.46 -7.89
C ASN A 166 -20.84 17.36 -6.49
N ILE A 167 -20.73 18.48 -5.76
CA ILE A 167 -20.25 18.51 -4.37
C ILE A 167 -21.15 17.65 -3.47
N ASN A 168 -22.45 17.81 -3.54
CA ASN A 168 -23.40 17.08 -2.71
C ASN A 168 -23.40 15.56 -3.01
N SER A 169 -22.94 15.14 -4.18
CA SER A 169 -22.78 13.73 -4.54
C SER A 169 -21.52 13.08 -3.94
N ILE A 170 -20.57 13.88 -3.44
CA ILE A 170 -19.34 13.39 -2.81
C ILE A 170 -19.65 12.99 -1.36
N LYS A 171 -20.06 11.74 -1.15
CA LYS A 171 -20.35 11.21 0.20
C LYS A 171 -19.09 11.13 1.07
N SER A 172 -17.99 10.68 0.47
CA SER A 172 -16.68 10.62 1.14
C SER A 172 -15.57 10.99 0.15
N PRO A 173 -14.57 11.81 0.56
CA PRO A 173 -13.43 12.12 -0.28
C PRO A 173 -12.67 10.85 -0.67
N ASN A 174 -12.40 10.69 -1.95
CA ASN A 174 -11.52 9.65 -2.49
C ASN A 174 -10.89 10.13 -3.81
N HIS A 175 -9.84 9.45 -4.27
CA HIS A 175 -9.12 9.82 -5.50
C HIS A 175 -10.07 10.07 -6.67
N LYS A 176 -10.96 9.11 -6.94
CA LYS A 176 -11.83 9.15 -8.12
C LYS A 176 -12.77 10.36 -8.12
N ASN A 177 -13.47 10.61 -7.00
CA ASN A 177 -14.46 11.68 -6.97
C ASN A 177 -13.83 13.07 -6.89
N LEU A 178 -12.69 13.21 -6.19
CA LEU A 178 -11.99 14.49 -6.10
C LEU A 178 -11.28 14.86 -7.41
N ILE A 179 -10.66 13.88 -8.09
CA ILE A 179 -10.08 14.12 -9.43
C ILE A 179 -11.17 14.53 -10.42
N SER A 180 -12.29 13.81 -10.43
CA SER A 180 -13.41 14.16 -11.32
C SER A 180 -13.97 15.55 -11.00
N PHE A 181 -14.10 15.89 -9.72
CA PHE A 181 -14.57 17.19 -9.28
C PHE A 181 -13.63 18.32 -9.68
N ALA A 182 -12.31 18.16 -9.44
CA ALA A 182 -11.32 19.16 -9.80
C ALA A 182 -11.24 19.41 -11.30
N ARG A 183 -11.35 18.36 -12.11
CA ARG A 183 -11.45 18.49 -13.57
C ARG A 183 -12.67 19.30 -13.98
N ASN A 184 -13.85 18.93 -13.47
CA ASN A 184 -15.09 19.66 -13.80
C ASN A 184 -15.00 21.13 -13.39
N TYR A 185 -14.35 21.42 -12.26
CA TYR A 185 -14.12 22.81 -11.83
C TYR A 185 -13.17 23.52 -12.76
N HIS A 186 -12.05 22.88 -13.16
CA HIS A 186 -11.09 23.44 -14.09
C HIS A 186 -11.72 23.73 -15.46
N ASP A 187 -12.48 22.78 -16.01
CA ASP A 187 -13.17 22.91 -17.31
C ASP A 187 -14.17 24.09 -17.33
N LEU A 188 -14.75 24.43 -16.17
CA LEU A 188 -15.68 25.56 -16.04
C LEU A 188 -14.98 26.90 -15.79
N SER A 189 -13.75 26.87 -15.29
CA SER A 189 -13.03 28.06 -14.83
C SER A 189 -11.89 28.49 -15.75
N CYS A 190 -11.43 27.59 -16.63
CA CYS A 190 -10.31 27.80 -17.53
C CYS A 190 -10.68 27.41 -18.95
N GLU A 191 -10.55 28.35 -19.89
CA GLU A 191 -10.89 28.11 -21.31
C GLU A 191 -9.69 27.65 -22.16
N SER A 192 -8.47 27.78 -21.67
CA SER A 192 -7.26 27.69 -22.51
C SER A 192 -6.23 26.66 -22.12
N GLU A 193 -6.34 26.02 -20.95
CA GLU A 193 -5.35 25.08 -20.44
C GLU A 193 -5.99 23.81 -19.88
N ASP A 194 -5.44 22.64 -20.20
CA ASP A 194 -5.85 21.37 -19.61
C ASP A 194 -5.22 21.18 -18.22
N CYS A 195 -6.00 20.73 -17.25
CA CYS A 195 -5.44 20.33 -15.96
C CYS A 195 -4.57 19.07 -16.09
N ILE A 196 -3.49 19.01 -15.32
CA ILE A 196 -2.61 17.85 -15.29
C ILE A 196 -3.10 16.88 -14.23
N VAL A 197 -3.44 15.67 -14.63
CA VAL A 197 -3.77 14.59 -13.70
C VAL A 197 -2.59 13.65 -13.60
N TYR A 198 -1.94 13.67 -12.44
CA TYR A 198 -0.78 12.84 -12.15
C TYR A 198 -1.16 11.41 -11.73
N GLU A 199 -2.38 11.19 -11.24
CA GLU A 199 -2.84 9.85 -10.89
C GLU A 199 -2.97 8.99 -12.14
N LYS A 200 -1.92 8.24 -12.45
CA LYS A 200 -2.00 7.13 -13.40
C LYS A 200 -2.36 5.85 -12.65
N LYS A 201 -3.20 5.02 -13.25
CA LYS A 201 -3.64 3.75 -12.66
C LYS A 201 -2.44 2.83 -12.45
N SER A 202 -1.78 2.93 -11.30
CA SER A 202 -0.84 1.90 -10.86
C SER A 202 -1.62 0.64 -10.50
N GLY A 203 -1.06 -0.54 -10.77
CA GLY A 203 -1.70 -1.81 -10.46
C GLY A 203 -2.27 -1.82 -9.06
N LYS A 204 -3.55 -2.16 -8.95
CA LYS A 204 -4.26 -2.16 -7.67
C LYS A 204 -3.84 -3.31 -6.77
N ILE A 205 -3.26 -4.35 -7.36
CA ILE A 205 -2.89 -5.60 -6.69
C ILE A 205 -1.47 -5.95 -7.11
N ASN A 206 -0.60 -6.11 -6.14
CA ASN A 206 0.70 -6.72 -6.31
C ASN A 206 0.63 -8.18 -5.88
N PHE A 207 1.41 -9.03 -6.50
CA PHE A 207 1.52 -10.43 -6.10
C PHE A 207 2.99 -10.83 -5.99
N GLY A 208 3.27 -11.75 -5.09
CA GLY A 208 4.56 -12.38 -4.92
C GLY A 208 4.40 -13.90 -4.83
N LEU A 209 5.45 -14.64 -5.13
CA LEU A 209 5.52 -16.09 -5.01
C LEU A 209 6.61 -16.45 -3.98
N GLU A 210 6.29 -17.33 -3.07
CA GLU A 210 7.20 -17.91 -2.09
C GLU A 210 7.21 -19.43 -2.23
N LEU A 211 8.37 -20.04 -2.23
CA LEU A 211 8.52 -21.50 -2.17
C LEU A 211 8.70 -21.94 -0.72
N ILE A 212 8.02 -22.99 -0.33
CA ILE A 212 8.05 -23.52 1.03
C ILE A 212 8.70 -24.90 1.03
N SER A 213 9.62 -25.09 1.98
CA SER A 213 10.07 -26.41 2.43
C SER A 213 9.93 -26.41 3.94
N ALA A 214 9.12 -27.31 4.48
CA ALA A 214 8.82 -27.38 5.91
C ALA A 214 8.95 -28.82 6.41
N TYR A 215 9.36 -28.93 7.67
CA TYR A 215 9.38 -30.18 8.41
C TYR A 215 8.19 -30.18 9.37
N THR A 216 7.24 -31.08 9.14
CA THR A 216 6.02 -31.17 9.95
C THR A 216 6.18 -32.28 10.98
N ILE A 217 6.03 -31.93 12.25
CA ILE A 217 6.02 -32.88 13.37
C ILE A 217 4.58 -33.02 13.85
N PHE A 218 4.09 -34.25 13.91
CA PHE A 218 2.77 -34.54 14.49
C PHE A 218 2.94 -34.88 15.98
N VAL A 219 2.34 -34.02 16.81
CA VAL A 219 2.28 -34.26 18.27
C VAL A 219 0.89 -34.76 18.58
N ASN A 220 0.79 -36.06 18.87
CA ASN A 220 -0.49 -36.70 19.22
C ASN A 220 -0.66 -36.68 20.73
N ASN A 221 -1.58 -35.85 21.24
CA ASN A 221 -1.91 -35.77 22.66
C ASN A 221 -3.20 -36.56 23.03
N ASN A 222 -3.93 -37.12 22.05
CA ASN A 222 -5.21 -37.77 22.29
C ASN A 222 -5.34 -39.14 21.61
N SER A 223 -6.08 -40.01 22.26
CA SER A 223 -6.28 -41.44 21.99
C SER A 223 -7.32 -41.73 20.90
N ASP A 224 -7.68 -40.82 20.02
CA ASP A 224 -8.71 -41.07 19.01
C ASP A 224 -8.20 -41.96 17.88
N LEU A 225 -8.91 -43.05 17.64
CA LEU A 225 -8.57 -44.14 16.74
C LEU A 225 -8.34 -43.70 15.29
N VAL A 226 -8.95 -42.63 14.86
CA VAL A 226 -8.84 -42.11 13.48
C VAL A 226 -7.46 -41.48 13.23
N GLU A 227 -6.85 -40.83 14.21
CA GLU A 227 -5.52 -40.22 14.07
C GLU A 227 -4.39 -41.27 14.12
N ARG A 228 -4.58 -42.38 14.77
CA ARG A 228 -3.55 -43.44 14.85
C ARG A 228 -3.25 -44.09 13.51
N THR A 229 -4.24 -44.17 12.63
CA THR A 229 -4.12 -44.89 11.35
C THR A 229 -3.41 -44.08 10.28
N TYR A 230 -3.52 -42.76 10.32
CA TYR A 230 -3.01 -41.90 9.22
C TYR A 230 -1.61 -41.32 9.46
N PHE A 231 -1.14 -41.21 10.68
CA PHE A 231 0.10 -40.52 11.03
C PHE A 231 1.03 -41.32 11.93
N ALA A 232 1.32 -42.56 11.53
CA ALA A 232 2.30 -43.39 12.25
C ALA A 232 3.74 -42.88 12.16
N GLN A 233 4.01 -41.95 11.25
CA GLN A 233 5.29 -41.21 11.17
C GLN A 233 5.19 -39.90 11.98
N ASN A 234 6.09 -39.71 12.95
CA ASN A 234 6.12 -38.52 13.79
C ASN A 234 6.54 -37.24 13.03
N SER A 235 7.02 -37.36 11.79
CA SER A 235 7.53 -36.22 11.04
C SER A 235 7.59 -36.45 9.53
N LEU A 236 7.22 -35.45 8.78
CA LEU A 236 7.18 -35.50 7.30
C LEU A 236 7.73 -34.21 6.69
N MET A 237 8.40 -34.35 5.55
CA MET A 237 8.78 -33.19 4.72
C MET A 237 7.60 -32.73 3.88
N GLN A 238 7.37 -31.42 3.89
CA GLN A 238 6.32 -30.75 3.13
C GLN A 238 6.95 -29.75 2.16
N TYR A 239 6.49 -29.75 0.92
CA TYR A 239 6.93 -28.81 -0.11
C TYR A 239 5.73 -28.13 -0.71
N GLY A 240 5.89 -26.85 -1.07
CA GLY A 240 4.79 -26.08 -1.62
C GLY A 240 5.19 -24.70 -2.06
N PHE A 241 4.16 -23.90 -2.36
CA PHE A 241 4.29 -22.50 -2.68
C PHE A 241 3.19 -21.69 -1.99
N ILE A 242 3.49 -20.41 -1.74
CA ILE A 242 2.52 -19.41 -1.28
C ILE A 242 2.50 -18.26 -2.27
N ILE A 243 1.31 -17.83 -2.63
CA ILE A 243 1.05 -16.61 -3.38
C ILE A 243 0.65 -15.53 -2.38
N HIS A 244 1.32 -14.39 -2.46
CA HIS A 244 1.00 -13.20 -1.70
C HIS A 244 0.25 -12.23 -2.59
N LEU A 245 -0.88 -11.74 -2.12
CA LEU A 245 -1.64 -10.67 -2.75
C LEU A 245 -1.60 -9.44 -1.84
N TRP A 246 -1.18 -8.33 -2.38
CA TRP A 246 -1.02 -7.09 -1.64
C TRP A 246 -1.57 -5.90 -2.42
N MET A 247 -2.34 -5.08 -1.75
CA MET A 247 -2.96 -3.87 -2.29
C MET A 247 -2.42 -2.62 -1.59
N PRO A 248 -1.27 -2.07 -1.99
CA PRO A 248 -0.59 -0.99 -1.27
C PRO A 248 -1.44 0.28 -1.12
N ARG A 249 -2.33 0.57 -2.06
CA ARG A 249 -3.23 1.73 -1.99
C ARG A 249 -4.38 1.55 -1.01
N THR A 250 -4.81 0.31 -0.77
CA THR A 250 -5.94 0.03 0.12
C THR A 250 -5.45 -0.22 1.54
N SER A 251 -4.39 -1.00 1.68
CA SER A 251 -3.76 -1.29 2.97
C SER A 251 -2.30 -1.69 2.76
N GLU A 252 -1.39 -0.95 3.36
CA GLU A 252 0.04 -1.27 3.33
C GLU A 252 0.41 -2.40 4.28
N LYS A 253 -0.50 -2.79 5.14
CA LYS A 253 -0.25 -3.70 6.27
C LYS A 253 -0.95 -5.03 6.13
N ILE A 254 -1.88 -5.16 5.17
CA ILE A 254 -2.68 -6.38 5.01
C ILE A 254 -2.25 -7.10 3.75
N PHE A 255 -1.88 -8.35 3.94
CA PHE A 255 -1.54 -9.29 2.87
C PHE A 255 -2.49 -10.47 2.92
N LEU A 256 -3.04 -10.86 1.79
CA LEU A 256 -3.71 -12.12 1.63
C LEU A 256 -2.68 -13.14 1.13
N ARG A 257 -2.53 -14.24 1.84
CA ARG A 257 -1.61 -15.32 1.50
C ARG A 257 -2.41 -16.59 1.27
N THR A 258 -2.24 -17.20 0.13
CA THR A 258 -2.79 -18.52 -0.18
C THR A 258 -1.78 -19.34 -0.93
N GLY A 259 -1.92 -20.64 -0.92
CA GLY A 259 -0.97 -21.48 -1.61
C GLY A 259 -1.39 -22.95 -1.60
N TYR A 260 -0.44 -23.77 -1.96
CA TYR A 260 -0.62 -25.21 -1.93
C TYR A 260 0.67 -25.89 -1.48
N SER A 261 0.54 -26.87 -0.61
CA SER A 261 1.69 -27.67 -0.19
C SER A 261 1.32 -29.13 -0.11
N LEU A 262 2.29 -29.98 -0.44
CA LEU A 262 2.17 -31.42 -0.48
C LEU A 262 3.14 -32.06 0.50
N MET A 263 2.69 -33.11 1.16
CA MET A 263 3.54 -34.03 1.90
C MET A 263 3.20 -35.47 1.47
N TYR A 264 4.23 -36.27 1.32
CA TYR A 264 4.09 -37.69 1.01
C TYR A 264 4.09 -38.47 2.31
N VAL A 265 3.03 -39.23 2.51
CA VAL A 265 2.86 -40.14 3.64
C VAL A 265 3.11 -41.57 3.15
N ASN A 266 4.01 -42.25 3.80
CA ASN A 266 4.27 -43.66 3.52
C ASN A 266 4.49 -44.38 4.85
N ASN A 267 3.51 -45.14 5.26
CA ASN A 267 3.60 -46.03 6.40
C ASN A 267 3.09 -47.45 6.05
N SER A 268 3.12 -48.40 6.98
CA SER A 268 2.74 -49.79 6.73
C SER A 268 1.25 -49.98 6.35
N GLU A 269 0.40 -48.99 6.58
CA GLU A 269 -1.04 -49.09 6.36
C GLU A 269 -1.57 -48.13 5.33
N VAL A 270 -0.88 -46.99 5.10
CA VAL A 270 -1.32 -45.92 4.19
C VAL A 270 -0.14 -45.38 3.41
N GLU A 271 -0.28 -45.37 2.08
CA GLU A 271 0.61 -44.65 1.17
C GLU A 271 -0.20 -43.64 0.39
N GLY A 272 0.24 -42.37 0.41
CA GLY A 272 -0.49 -41.30 -0.29
C GLY A 272 0.12 -39.94 -0.18
N ILE A 273 -0.52 -39.00 -0.87
CA ILE A 273 -0.14 -37.59 -0.86
C ILE A 273 -1.22 -36.79 -0.11
N VAL A 274 -0.81 -36.05 0.89
CA VAL A 274 -1.67 -35.11 1.61
C VAL A 274 -1.39 -33.70 1.15
N GLY A 275 -2.43 -33.05 0.60
CA GLY A 275 -2.38 -31.65 0.20
C GLY A 275 -2.95 -30.73 1.27
N LYS A 276 -2.32 -29.57 1.47
CA LYS A 276 -2.85 -28.48 2.30
C LYS A 276 -2.96 -27.22 1.47
N MET A 277 -4.09 -26.52 1.62
CA MET A 277 -4.34 -25.21 0.99
C MET A 277 -4.52 -24.17 2.09
N PRO A 278 -3.42 -23.49 2.51
CA PRO A 278 -3.52 -22.44 3.50
C PRO A 278 -4.20 -21.21 2.90
N LEU A 279 -5.08 -20.58 3.69
CA LEU A 279 -5.61 -19.25 3.44
C LEU A 279 -5.36 -18.41 4.67
N MET A 280 -4.53 -17.38 4.55
CA MET A 280 -4.09 -16.56 5.67
C MET A 280 -4.25 -15.09 5.34
N ILE A 281 -4.64 -14.30 6.35
CA ILE A 281 -4.58 -12.87 6.32
C ILE A 281 -3.43 -12.48 7.25
N GLU A 282 -2.40 -11.87 6.68
CA GLU A 282 -1.23 -11.40 7.43
C GLU A 282 -1.35 -9.90 7.64
N TYR A 283 -1.16 -9.45 8.88
CA TYR A 283 -1.04 -8.05 9.23
C TYR A 283 0.38 -7.75 9.65
N GLN A 284 1.05 -6.86 8.90
CA GLN A 284 2.42 -6.43 9.23
C GLN A 284 2.39 -5.18 10.13
N TYR A 285 2.87 -5.34 11.35
CA TYR A 285 3.12 -4.21 12.24
C TYR A 285 4.32 -3.41 11.74
N PRO A 286 4.26 -2.07 11.77
CA PRO A 286 5.43 -1.26 11.50
C PRO A 286 6.52 -1.65 12.54
N LYS A 287 7.70 -2.02 12.06
CA LYS A 287 8.85 -2.18 12.94
C LYS A 287 9.19 -0.81 13.51
N TYR A 288 8.87 -0.58 14.76
CA TYR A 288 9.43 0.55 15.48
C TYR A 288 10.95 0.34 15.52
N LYS A 289 11.71 1.25 14.95
CA LYS A 289 13.12 1.37 15.30
C LYS A 289 13.14 1.93 16.74
N ILE A 290 13.52 1.08 17.68
CA ILE A 290 13.93 1.50 19.01
C ILE A 290 15.26 2.20 18.88
#